data_012b335609e3a9192fc932c2d6071725
#
_entry.id   012b335609e3a9192fc932c2d6071725
#
_cell.length_a   1.000
_cell.length_b   1.000
_cell.length_c   1.000
_cell.angle_alpha   90.00
_cell.angle_beta   90.00
_cell.angle_gamma   90.00
#
_symmetry.space_group_name_H-M   'P 1'
#
loop_
_entity.id
_entity.type
_entity.pdbx_description
1 polymer ?
#
loop_
_entity_poly.entity_id
_entity_poly.type
_entity_poly.pdbx_seq_one_letter_code
_entity_poly.pdbx_strand_id
1 'polypeptide(L)'
;MTKKEIVKTISEEIGMTQLKTKEIVQKTFNAIVETLVEERRIELRNFGVFEVKARAARKARNPRTGQRVDVPEKFVVTFKPGKEMEEKVRELEQRLAAQGISLTADSVPKSVAAPASQPPAA
;
A
#
# COMPACT_ATOMS: atom_id res chain seq x y z
N MET A 1 -2.03 0.17 12.86
CA MET A 1 -3.48 -0.01 12.65
C MET A 1 -3.74 -1.22 11.78
N THR A 2 -4.76 -2.00 12.11
CA THR A 2 -5.12 -3.20 11.38
C THR A 2 -6.52 -3.08 10.82
N LYS A 3 -6.89 -4.00 9.94
CA LYS A 3 -8.25 -4.04 9.39
C LYS A 3 -9.29 -4.16 10.50
N LYS A 4 -8.98 -4.92 11.54
CA LYS A 4 -9.87 -5.10 12.69
C LYS A 4 -10.14 -3.78 13.41
N GLU A 5 -9.12 -2.97 13.58
CA GLU A 5 -9.25 -1.65 14.20
C GLU A 5 -10.05 -0.69 13.35
N ILE A 6 -9.85 -0.76 12.03
CA ILE A 6 -10.64 0.04 11.10
C ILE A 6 -12.12 -0.34 11.19
N VAL A 7 -12.43 -1.62 11.25
CA VAL A 7 -13.79 -2.12 11.38
C VAL A 7 -14.43 -1.60 12.66
N LYS A 8 -13.70 -1.65 13.76
CA LYS A 8 -14.20 -1.17 15.05
C LYS A 8 -14.53 0.33 14.99
N THR A 9 -13.60 1.11 14.46
CA THR A 9 -13.79 2.55 14.35
C THR A 9 -14.98 2.91 13.49
N ILE A 10 -15.13 2.26 12.34
CA ILE A 10 -16.25 2.51 11.44
C ILE A 10 -17.57 2.10 12.09
N SER A 11 -17.59 0.96 12.76
CA SER A 11 -18.84 0.49 13.41
C SER A 11 -19.33 1.46 14.47
N GLU A 12 -18.42 2.07 15.21
CA GLU A 12 -18.74 3.06 16.21
C GLU A 12 -19.25 4.36 15.58
N GLU A 13 -18.61 4.81 14.50
CA GLU A 13 -19.01 6.05 13.83
C GLU A 13 -20.38 5.97 13.19
N ILE A 14 -20.71 4.86 12.57
CA ILE A 14 -21.97 4.72 11.84
C ILE A 14 -23.07 4.03 12.63
N GLY A 15 -22.76 3.60 13.87
CA GLY A 15 -23.75 2.94 14.73
C GLY A 15 -24.18 1.58 14.23
N MET A 16 -23.27 0.83 13.62
CA MET A 16 -23.54 -0.49 13.08
C MET A 16 -22.79 -1.55 13.90
N THR A 17 -23.26 -2.80 13.88
CA THR A 17 -22.57 -3.87 14.58
C THR A 17 -21.21 -4.14 13.96
N GLN A 18 -20.26 -4.58 14.75
CA GLN A 18 -18.93 -4.90 14.23
C GLN A 18 -18.96 -6.05 13.21
N LEU A 19 -19.83 -7.02 13.42
CA LEU A 19 -19.99 -8.13 12.49
C LEU A 19 -20.42 -7.67 11.11
N LYS A 20 -21.43 -6.81 11.07
CA LYS A 20 -21.94 -6.27 9.80
C LYS A 20 -20.91 -5.37 9.12
N THR A 21 -20.26 -4.54 9.89
CA THR A 21 -19.20 -3.65 9.39
C THR A 21 -18.04 -4.46 8.82
N LYS A 22 -17.65 -5.50 9.52
CA LYS A 22 -16.58 -6.40 9.05
C LYS A 22 -16.93 -7.01 7.69
N GLU A 23 -18.17 -7.44 7.54
CA GLU A 23 -18.64 -8.00 6.28
C GLU A 23 -18.51 -7.00 5.13
N ILE A 24 -18.96 -5.77 5.36
CA ILE A 24 -18.88 -4.70 4.34
C ILE A 24 -17.45 -4.40 3.98
N VAL A 25 -16.59 -4.23 4.96
CA VAL A 25 -15.17 -3.93 4.73
C VAL A 25 -14.49 -5.06 3.98
N GLN A 26 -14.76 -6.30 4.38
CA GLN A 26 -14.14 -7.46 3.72
C GLN A 26 -14.61 -7.59 2.27
N LYS A 27 -15.89 -7.37 2.02
CA LYS A 27 -16.41 -7.41 0.65
C LYS A 27 -15.83 -6.31 -0.21
N THR A 28 -15.59 -5.15 0.37
CA THR A 28 -14.94 -4.04 -0.34
C THR A 28 -13.54 -4.42 -0.78
N PHE A 29 -12.75 -4.99 0.12
CA PHE A 29 -11.39 -5.41 -0.24
C PHE A 29 -11.39 -6.55 -1.25
N ASN A 30 -12.32 -7.50 -1.10
CA ASN A 30 -12.44 -8.59 -2.06
C ASN A 30 -12.77 -8.06 -3.46
N ALA A 31 -13.67 -7.09 -3.54
CA ALA A 31 -14.04 -6.47 -4.81
C ALA A 31 -12.83 -5.79 -5.46
N ILE A 32 -12.00 -5.13 -4.67
CA ILE A 32 -10.78 -4.49 -5.18
C ILE A 32 -9.84 -5.54 -5.76
N VAL A 33 -9.63 -6.64 -5.05
CA VAL A 33 -8.74 -7.71 -5.51
C VAL A 33 -9.28 -8.35 -6.80
N GLU A 34 -10.56 -8.66 -6.83
CA GLU A 34 -11.18 -9.26 -8.02
C GLU A 34 -11.09 -8.36 -9.24
N THR A 35 -11.33 -7.06 -9.05
CA THR A 35 -11.21 -6.09 -10.14
C THR A 35 -9.78 -6.01 -10.65
N LEU A 36 -8.80 -6.02 -9.75
CA LEU A 36 -7.39 -6.01 -10.15
C LEU A 36 -7.01 -7.24 -10.96
N VAL A 37 -7.55 -8.40 -10.59
CA VAL A 37 -7.24 -9.64 -11.31
C VAL A 37 -7.85 -9.63 -12.70
N GLU A 38 -9.06 -9.11 -12.84
CA GLU A 38 -9.77 -9.10 -14.12
C GLU A 38 -9.38 -7.93 -15.02
N GLU A 39 -9.38 -6.72 -14.48
CA GLU A 39 -9.18 -5.52 -15.27
C GLU A 39 -7.76 -4.94 -15.15
N ARG A 40 -6.98 -5.43 -14.22
CA ARG A 40 -5.59 -5.02 -13.97
C ARG A 40 -5.43 -3.59 -13.52
N ARG A 41 -6.51 -2.89 -13.28
CA ARG A 41 -6.49 -1.53 -12.79
C ARG A 41 -7.81 -1.21 -12.09
N ILE A 42 -7.71 -0.52 -10.96
CA ILE A 42 -8.88 0.04 -10.32
C ILE A 42 -8.57 1.46 -9.87
N GLU A 43 -9.38 2.40 -10.26
CA GLU A 43 -9.26 3.79 -9.86
C GLU A 43 -10.27 4.10 -8.78
N LEU A 44 -9.77 4.49 -7.62
CA LEU A 44 -10.61 4.91 -6.50
C LEU A 44 -10.47 6.42 -6.36
N ARG A 45 -11.47 7.12 -6.84
CA ARG A 45 -11.45 8.58 -6.88
C ARG A 45 -11.16 9.16 -5.50
N ASN A 46 -10.27 10.13 -5.44
CA ASN A 46 -9.82 10.79 -4.20
C ASN A 46 -9.04 9.90 -3.25
N PHE A 47 -8.80 8.66 -3.60
CA PHE A 47 -7.98 7.76 -2.80
C PHE A 47 -6.68 7.40 -3.54
N GLY A 48 -6.80 6.79 -4.70
CA GLY A 48 -5.64 6.42 -5.48
C GLY A 48 -5.98 5.39 -6.54
N VAL A 49 -4.96 4.89 -7.19
CA VAL A 49 -5.08 3.91 -8.26
C VAL A 49 -4.23 2.70 -7.95
N PHE A 50 -4.82 1.52 -7.95
CA PHE A 50 -4.11 0.26 -7.91
C PHE A 50 -3.98 -0.27 -9.32
N GLU A 51 -2.80 -0.75 -9.66
CA GLU A 51 -2.50 -1.20 -11.00
C GLU A 51 -1.61 -2.42 -10.97
N VAL A 52 -1.94 -3.40 -11.81
CA VAL A 52 -1.10 -4.58 -11.97
C VAL A 52 -0.14 -4.31 -13.12
N LYS A 53 1.15 -4.43 -12.84
CA LYS A 53 2.19 -4.23 -13.85
C LYS A 53 3.05 -5.47 -14.00
N ALA A 54 3.42 -5.75 -15.23
CA ALA A 54 4.36 -6.81 -15.50
C ALA A 54 5.78 -6.29 -15.30
N ARG A 55 6.59 -7.07 -14.62
CA ARG A 55 8.02 -6.80 -14.50
C ARG A 55 8.77 -7.81 -15.34
N ALA A 56 9.56 -7.30 -16.29
CA ALA A 56 10.32 -8.16 -17.18
C ALA A 56 11.36 -8.97 -16.41
N ALA A 57 11.66 -10.15 -16.93
CA ALA A 57 12.74 -10.96 -16.40
C ALA A 57 14.04 -10.19 -16.46
N ARG A 58 14.85 -10.34 -15.45
CA ARG A 58 16.15 -9.66 -15.39
C ARG A 58 17.16 -10.51 -14.64
N LYS A 59 18.42 -10.17 -14.81
CA LYS A 59 19.49 -10.79 -14.05
C LYS A 59 19.85 -9.90 -12.88
N ALA A 60 19.92 -10.48 -11.71
CA ALA A 60 20.32 -9.80 -10.51
C ALA A 60 21.53 -10.51 -9.89
N ARG A 61 22.18 -9.87 -8.94
CA ARG A 61 23.26 -10.49 -8.18
C ARG A 61 22.83 -10.72 -6.74
N ASN A 62 23.18 -11.89 -6.24
CA ASN A 62 23.01 -12.18 -4.84
C ASN A 62 24.04 -11.34 -4.06
N PRO A 63 23.58 -10.42 -3.20
CA PRO A 63 24.52 -9.54 -2.47
C PRO A 63 25.41 -10.30 -1.51
N ARG A 64 25.03 -11.54 -1.16
CA ARG A 64 25.77 -12.34 -0.22
C ARG A 64 26.94 -13.11 -0.87
N THR A 65 26.69 -13.69 -2.04
CA THR A 65 27.66 -14.53 -2.74
C THR A 65 28.23 -13.90 -4.00
N GLY A 66 27.61 -12.85 -4.50
CA GLY A 66 28.00 -12.23 -5.75
C GLY A 66 27.57 -13.00 -6.99
N GLN A 67 26.89 -14.12 -6.82
CA GLN A 67 26.44 -14.93 -7.95
C GLN A 67 25.27 -14.28 -8.65
N ARG A 68 25.21 -14.49 -9.96
CA ARG A 68 24.08 -14.03 -10.76
C ARG A 68 22.87 -14.91 -10.50
N VAL A 69 21.74 -14.27 -10.31
CA VAL A 69 20.46 -14.94 -10.12
C VAL A 69 19.50 -14.43 -11.17
N ASP A 70 18.85 -15.34 -11.87
CA ASP A 70 17.81 -14.97 -12.83
C ASP A 70 16.51 -14.65 -12.09
N VAL A 71 16.01 -13.44 -12.29
CA VAL A 71 14.71 -13.02 -11.75
C VAL A 71 13.67 -13.19 -12.84
N PRO A 72 12.70 -14.08 -12.66
CA PRO A 72 11.71 -14.32 -13.71
C PRO A 72 10.73 -13.15 -13.85
N GLU A 73 10.08 -13.10 -15.00
CA GLU A 73 8.99 -12.18 -15.23
C GLU A 73 7.86 -12.46 -14.25
N LYS A 74 7.29 -11.40 -13.70
CA LYS A 74 6.17 -11.52 -12.76
C LYS A 74 5.28 -10.30 -12.79
N PHE A 75 4.06 -10.45 -12.30
CA PHE A 75 3.15 -9.34 -12.11
C PHE A 75 3.29 -8.81 -10.69
N VAL A 76 3.22 -7.51 -10.56
CA VAL A 76 3.25 -6.83 -9.27
C VAL A 76 2.10 -5.83 -9.20
N VAL A 77 1.63 -5.57 -8.00
CA VAL A 77 0.61 -4.55 -7.76
C VAL A 77 1.31 -3.28 -7.33
N THR A 78 0.99 -2.18 -8.01
CA THR A 78 1.50 -0.87 -7.64
C THR A 78 0.35 0.02 -7.21
N PHE A 79 0.61 0.94 -6.31
CA PHE A 79 -0.38 1.89 -5.83
C PHE A 79 0.13 3.31 -6.08
N LYS A 80 -0.71 4.11 -6.72
CA LYS A 80 -0.44 5.54 -6.88
C LYS A 80 -1.45 6.31 -6.05
N PRO A 81 -1.01 7.06 -5.06
CA PRO A 81 -1.94 7.84 -4.24
C PRO A 81 -2.64 8.91 -5.06
N GLY A 82 -3.87 9.20 -4.70
CA GLY A 82 -4.61 10.28 -5.30
C GLY A 82 -4.16 11.63 -4.75
N LYS A 83 -4.64 12.69 -5.38
CA LYS A 83 -4.24 14.05 -5.04
C LYS A 83 -4.52 14.40 -3.57
N GLU A 84 -5.68 14.03 -3.07
CA GLU A 84 -6.03 14.32 -1.67
C GLU A 84 -5.12 13.59 -0.69
N MET A 85 -4.79 12.35 -0.98
CA MET A 85 -3.89 11.58 -0.12
C MET A 85 -2.49 12.19 -0.13
N GLU A 86 -2.01 12.59 -1.30
CA GLU A 86 -0.71 13.24 -1.42
C GLU A 86 -0.66 14.54 -0.66
N GLU A 87 -1.72 15.35 -0.73
CA GLU A 87 -1.79 16.60 -0.01
C GLU A 87 -1.74 16.39 1.51
N LYS A 88 -2.46 15.40 2.02
CA LYS A 88 -2.46 15.11 3.45
C LYS A 88 -1.10 14.62 3.92
N VAL A 89 -0.42 13.82 3.13
CA VAL A 89 0.92 13.34 3.45
C VAL A 89 1.90 14.51 3.41
N ARG A 90 1.74 15.42 2.49
CA ARG A 90 2.57 16.62 2.41
C ARG A 90 2.39 17.50 3.65
N GLU A 91 1.18 17.64 4.13
CA GLU A 91 0.90 18.36 5.36
C GLU A 91 1.61 17.71 6.55
N LEU A 92 1.61 16.40 6.61
CA LEU A 92 2.35 15.66 7.63
C LEU A 92 3.84 15.96 7.55
N GLU A 93 4.39 15.96 6.35
CA GLU A 93 5.79 16.28 6.12
C GLU A 93 6.13 17.67 6.64
N GLN A 94 5.31 18.66 6.33
CA GLN A 94 5.50 20.02 6.81
C GLN A 94 5.41 20.11 8.32
N ARG A 95 4.46 19.40 8.92
CA ARG A 95 4.28 19.38 10.35
C ARG A 95 5.47 18.78 11.08
N LEU A 96 6.00 17.68 10.56
CA LEU A 96 7.19 17.04 11.14
C LEU A 96 8.43 17.93 10.98
N ALA A 97 8.57 18.58 9.86
CA ALA A 97 9.66 19.53 9.64
C ALA A 97 9.60 20.69 10.61
N ALA A 98 8.40 21.23 10.86
CA ALA A 98 8.19 22.31 11.80
C ALA A 98 8.52 21.91 13.25
N GLN A 99 8.36 20.64 13.57
CA GLN A 99 8.70 20.11 14.89
C GLN A 99 10.16 19.70 15.00
N GLY A 100 10.93 19.83 13.92
CA GLY A 100 12.32 19.43 13.91
C GLY A 100 12.55 17.92 13.87
N ILE A 101 11.52 17.16 13.48
CA ILE A 101 11.63 15.71 13.40
C ILE A 101 12.15 15.32 12.03
N SER A 102 13.12 14.41 12.01
CA SER A 102 13.68 13.91 10.76
C SER A 102 12.67 13.07 10.00
N LEU A 103 12.68 13.21 8.67
CA LEU A 103 11.83 12.39 7.79
C LEU A 103 12.46 11.04 7.47
N THR A 104 13.59 10.72 8.08
CA THR A 104 14.26 9.46 7.83
C THR A 104 13.59 8.30 8.55
N ALA A 105 14.06 7.12 8.28
CA ALA A 105 13.41 5.87 8.59
C ALA A 105 12.88 5.69 10.00
N ASP A 106 13.54 6.24 10.99
CA ASP A 106 13.14 6.01 12.38
C ASP A 106 11.79 6.61 12.75
N SER A 107 11.35 7.59 12.01
CA SER A 107 10.04 8.20 12.24
C SER A 107 8.93 7.56 11.43
N VAL A 108 9.24 6.58 10.59
CA VAL A 108 8.27 5.92 9.72
C VAL A 108 7.92 4.55 10.27
N PRO A 109 6.64 4.23 10.46
CA PRO A 109 6.23 2.91 10.90
C PRO A 109 6.66 1.82 9.91
N LYS A 110 7.06 0.69 10.43
CA LYS A 110 7.47 -0.43 9.60
C LYS A 110 6.44 -0.85 8.57
N SER A 111 5.19 -0.81 8.94
CA SER A 111 4.10 -1.19 8.06
C SER A 111 3.98 -0.29 6.84
N VAL A 112 4.43 0.95 6.95
CA VAL A 112 4.42 1.88 5.83
C VAL A 112 5.66 1.71 4.98
N ALA A 113 6.79 1.45 5.61
CA ALA A 113 8.05 1.31 4.90
C ALA A 113 8.17 0.01 4.12
N ALA A 114 7.61 -1.06 4.63
CA ALA A 114 7.79 -2.38 4.05
C ALA A 114 7.41 -2.49 2.59
N PRO A 115 6.27 -1.99 2.13
CA PRO A 115 5.91 -2.11 0.72
C PRO A 115 6.83 -1.34 -0.19
N ALA A 116 7.36 -0.25 0.29
CA ALA A 116 8.22 0.57 -0.54
C ALA A 116 9.55 -0.07 -0.79
N SER A 117 10.02 -0.83 0.14
CA SER A 117 11.34 -1.40 0.02
C SER A 117 11.42 -2.53 -0.94
N GLN A 118 10.40 -2.97 -1.46
CA GLN A 118 10.47 -4.02 -2.09
C GLN A 118 10.95 -4.21 -3.27
N PRO A 119 10.96 -4.09 -3.74
CA PRO A 119 11.19 -4.50 -4.67
C PRO A 119 12.09 -4.85 -5.22
N PRO A 120 12.23 -5.05 -5.33
CA PRO A 120 12.78 -5.40 -5.90
C PRO A 120 13.54 -5.83 -6.33
N ALA A 121 13.48 -5.82 -6.01
CA ALA A 121 13.96 -6.27 -6.23
C ALA A 121 14.70 -6.62 -6.83
N ALA A 122 14.61 -6.47 -6.75
CA ALA A 122 14.95 -6.62 -7.26
C ALA A 122 16.04 -6.80 -7.59
#